data_27e5a1a695f71bf5e6332c05bc0faa66
#
_entry.id   27e5a1a695f71bf5e6332c05bc0faa66
#
_cell.length_a   1.000
_cell.length_b   1.000
_cell.length_c   1.000
_cell.angle_alpha   90.00
_cell.angle_beta   90.00
_cell.angle_gamma   90.00
#
_symmetry.space_group_name_H-M   'P 1'
#
loop_
_entity.id
_entity.type
_entity.pdbx_description
1 polymer ?
#
loop_
_entity_poly.entity_id
_entity_poly.type
_entity_poly.pdbx_seq_one_letter_code
_entity_poly.pdbx_strand_id
1 'polypeptide(L)'
;SRQHKRSGRESLDCALMLQELTDMGVENIITFDAHDPRVHNAIPLKGFESVSCTYQFIKYLLLGVDDLHIDSQHMMVISPDEGGMGRAVYFANVLGLDMGMFYKRRDYTKIINGRNPIVAHEFLGSNVEGKDVIIIDDMISSGESMIDVASELKKRGASRVFCATTFGLFTNGFKKFDEAYENGVIDKILTTNLIYQPEELLSKPWY
;
A
#
# COMPACT_ATOMS: atom_id res chain seq x y z
N SER A 1 -7.34 -14.35 3.14
CA SER A 1 -8.01 -14.61 4.43
C SER A 1 -7.92 -13.40 5.35
N ARG A 2 -8.84 -13.28 6.28
CA ARG A 2 -8.92 -12.15 7.20
C ARG A 2 -7.82 -12.23 8.26
N GLN A 3 -6.99 -11.21 8.34
CA GLN A 3 -5.86 -11.16 9.26
C GLN A 3 -6.16 -10.43 10.59
N HIS A 4 -7.28 -9.70 10.68
CA HIS A 4 -7.78 -9.15 11.95
C HIS A 4 -9.30 -9.12 11.97
N LYS A 5 -9.88 -9.18 13.17
CA LYS A 5 -11.33 -9.02 13.35
C LYS A 5 -11.70 -7.56 13.37
N ARG A 6 -12.78 -7.21 12.66
CA ARG A 6 -13.42 -5.89 12.74
C ARG A 6 -14.50 -5.85 13.80
N SER A 7 -15.04 -7.01 14.16
CA SER A 7 -16.04 -7.17 15.20
C SER A 7 -15.92 -8.51 15.91
N GLY A 8 -16.51 -8.65 17.09
CA GLY A 8 -16.53 -9.91 17.85
C GLY A 8 -17.29 -11.06 17.18
N ARG A 9 -18.07 -10.78 16.12
CA ARG A 9 -18.87 -11.78 15.39
C ARG A 9 -18.17 -12.34 14.16
N GLU A 10 -16.95 -11.91 13.87
CA GLU A 10 -16.18 -12.38 12.73
C GLU A 10 -15.20 -13.48 13.14
N SER A 11 -14.98 -14.45 12.27
CA SER A 11 -13.88 -15.38 12.43
C SER A 11 -12.55 -14.72 12.07
N LEU A 12 -11.46 -15.23 12.63
CA LEU A 12 -10.11 -14.84 12.28
C LEU A 12 -9.49 -15.97 11.45
N ASP A 13 -9.92 -16.06 10.18
CA ASP A 13 -9.60 -17.19 9.29
C ASP A 13 -8.09 -17.37 9.12
N CYS A 14 -7.33 -16.28 9.05
CA CYS A 14 -5.87 -16.35 8.98
C CYS A 14 -5.26 -17.04 10.21
N ALA A 15 -5.78 -16.77 11.42
CA ALA A 15 -5.30 -17.43 12.62
C ALA A 15 -5.62 -18.94 12.63
N LEU A 16 -6.82 -19.31 12.18
CA LEU A 16 -7.21 -20.71 12.05
C LEU A 16 -6.29 -21.44 11.07
N MET A 17 -6.04 -20.85 9.91
CA MET A 17 -5.11 -21.42 8.92
C MET A 17 -3.70 -21.60 9.50
N LEU A 18 -3.18 -20.61 10.22
CA LEU A 18 -1.85 -20.69 10.83
C LEU A 18 -1.79 -21.78 11.90
N GLN A 19 -2.84 -21.93 12.71
CA GLN A 19 -2.95 -23.01 13.68
C GLN A 19 -2.98 -24.39 13.02
N GLU A 20 -3.81 -24.56 11.96
CA GLU A 20 -3.82 -25.81 11.18
C GLU A 20 -2.44 -26.16 10.63
N LEU A 21 -1.72 -25.19 10.04
CA LEU A 21 -0.36 -25.44 9.55
C LEU A 21 0.60 -25.90 10.67
N THR A 22 0.51 -25.30 11.84
CA THR A 22 1.36 -25.69 12.98
C THR A 22 0.97 -27.06 13.53
N ASP A 23 -0.31 -27.41 13.56
CA ASP A 23 -0.81 -28.73 13.95
C ASP A 23 -0.38 -29.83 12.97
N MET A 24 -0.21 -29.47 11.70
CA MET A 24 0.37 -30.36 10.68
C MET A 24 1.89 -30.51 10.78
N GLY A 25 2.55 -29.83 11.72
CA GLY A 25 3.99 -29.93 11.96
C GLY A 25 4.84 -28.81 11.34
N VAL A 26 4.22 -27.75 10.78
CA VAL A 26 4.98 -26.60 10.30
C VAL A 26 5.50 -25.80 11.49
N GLU A 27 6.83 -25.62 11.55
CA GLU A 27 7.47 -24.93 12.67
C GLU A 27 7.82 -23.46 12.36
N ASN A 28 8.08 -23.15 11.10
CA ASN A 28 8.44 -21.81 10.65
C ASN A 28 7.63 -21.42 9.43
N ILE A 29 7.05 -20.23 9.47
CA ILE A 29 6.29 -19.65 8.37
C ILE A 29 6.96 -18.33 7.98
N ILE A 30 7.31 -18.19 6.71
CA ILE A 30 7.85 -16.96 6.14
C ILE A 30 6.86 -16.43 5.11
N THR A 31 6.51 -15.17 5.24
CA THR A 31 5.67 -14.45 4.27
C THR A 31 6.32 -13.11 3.88
N PHE A 32 5.83 -12.50 2.82
CA PHE A 32 6.21 -11.15 2.48
C PHE A 32 5.07 -10.21 2.86
N ASP A 33 5.42 -9.12 3.53
CA ASP A 33 4.57 -7.97 3.82
C ASP A 33 3.16 -8.35 4.29
N ALA A 34 3.07 -9.02 5.43
CA ALA A 34 1.78 -9.39 6.01
C ALA A 34 0.89 -8.15 6.19
N HIS A 35 -0.34 -8.20 5.70
CA HIS A 35 -1.31 -7.10 5.77
C HIS A 35 -1.50 -6.59 7.21
N ASP A 36 -1.61 -7.51 8.17
CA ASP A 36 -1.56 -7.20 9.59
C ASP A 36 -0.45 -8.04 10.25
N PRO A 37 0.68 -7.42 10.62
CA PRO A 37 1.81 -8.15 11.19
C PRO A 37 1.47 -8.84 12.53
N ARG A 38 0.40 -8.42 13.23
CA ARG A 38 -0.01 -9.02 14.50
C ARG A 38 -0.59 -10.43 14.35
N VAL A 39 -0.79 -10.89 13.11
CA VAL A 39 -1.28 -12.25 12.84
C VAL A 39 -0.37 -13.34 13.43
N HIS A 40 0.94 -13.06 13.58
CA HIS A 40 1.88 -14.00 14.25
C HIS A 40 1.50 -14.31 15.71
N ASN A 41 0.70 -13.47 16.37
CA ASN A 41 0.20 -13.75 17.70
C ASN A 41 -0.74 -14.97 17.77
N ALA A 42 -1.24 -15.45 16.64
CA ALA A 42 -2.04 -16.67 16.56
C ALA A 42 -1.22 -17.94 16.83
N ILE A 43 0.09 -17.90 16.62
CA ILE A 43 1.02 -19.03 16.77
C ILE A 43 2.25 -18.61 17.60
N PRO A 44 2.09 -18.18 18.86
CA PRO A 44 3.14 -17.51 19.61
C PRO A 44 4.35 -18.42 19.95
N LEU A 45 4.20 -19.74 19.82
CA LEU A 45 5.26 -20.73 20.10
C LEU A 45 5.97 -21.22 18.82
N LYS A 46 5.62 -20.68 17.66
CA LYS A 46 6.19 -21.08 16.36
C LYS A 46 6.80 -19.87 15.65
N GLY A 47 7.72 -20.16 14.73
CA GLY A 47 8.36 -19.11 13.93
C GLY A 47 7.39 -18.50 12.92
N PHE A 48 7.30 -17.17 12.92
CA PHE A 48 6.59 -16.40 11.90
C PHE A 48 7.40 -15.17 11.54
N GLU A 49 7.76 -15.04 10.28
CA GLU A 49 8.52 -13.91 9.77
C GLU A 49 7.78 -13.25 8.60
N SER A 50 7.62 -11.93 8.70
CA SER A 50 7.10 -11.09 7.61
C SER A 50 8.23 -10.25 7.03
N VAL A 51 8.68 -10.61 5.84
CA VAL A 51 9.78 -9.95 5.16
C VAL A 51 9.28 -8.68 4.48
N SER A 52 9.91 -7.55 4.77
CA SER A 52 9.58 -6.26 4.13
C SER A 52 10.29 -6.12 2.77
N CYS A 53 9.58 -5.57 1.78
CA CYS A 53 10.13 -5.25 0.47
C CYS A 53 10.71 -3.82 0.37
N THR A 54 10.74 -3.07 1.47
CA THR A 54 11.19 -1.67 1.54
C THR A 54 12.55 -1.45 0.89
N TYR A 55 13.53 -2.32 1.16
CA TYR A 55 14.87 -2.20 0.58
C TYR A 55 14.85 -2.24 -0.96
N GLN A 56 14.04 -3.11 -1.55
CA GLN A 56 13.98 -3.26 -3.01
C GLN A 56 13.34 -2.02 -3.65
N PHE A 57 12.33 -1.44 -3.03
CA PHE A 57 11.72 -0.20 -3.51
C PHE A 57 12.67 0.98 -3.41
N ILE A 58 13.37 1.13 -2.29
CA ILE A 58 14.38 2.18 -2.10
C ILE A 58 15.50 2.04 -3.14
N LYS A 59 16.00 0.82 -3.35
CA LYS A 59 17.02 0.55 -4.34
C LYS A 59 16.57 0.96 -5.76
N TYR A 60 15.32 0.63 -6.11
CA TYR A 60 14.78 1.02 -7.40
C TYR A 60 14.63 2.55 -7.53
N LEU A 61 14.11 3.23 -6.52
CA LEU A 61 13.97 4.69 -6.51
C LEU A 61 15.32 5.38 -6.74
N LEU A 62 16.37 4.90 -6.07
CA LEU A 62 17.72 5.47 -6.17
C LEU A 62 18.39 5.22 -7.52
N LEU A 63 18.09 4.11 -8.20
CA LEU A 63 18.77 3.68 -9.41
C LEU A 63 17.95 3.79 -10.67
N GLY A 64 16.63 3.85 -10.55
CA GLY A 64 15.70 3.76 -11.68
C GLY A 64 14.82 4.99 -11.89
N VAL A 65 14.94 6.01 -11.03
CA VAL A 65 14.19 7.26 -11.17
C VAL A 65 15.18 8.42 -11.28
N ASP A 66 15.17 9.06 -12.45
CA ASP A 66 16.05 10.21 -12.71
C ASP A 66 15.60 11.44 -11.89
N ASP A 67 16.57 12.27 -11.52
CA ASP A 67 16.37 13.54 -10.81
C ASP A 67 15.51 13.42 -9.54
N LEU A 68 15.58 12.29 -8.83
CA LEU A 68 14.90 12.09 -7.56
C LEU A 68 15.74 12.60 -6.39
N HIS A 69 15.18 13.57 -5.66
CA HIS A 69 15.78 14.10 -4.44
C HIS A 69 15.11 13.49 -3.21
N ILE A 70 15.83 12.60 -2.51
CA ILE A 70 15.30 11.92 -1.32
C ILE A 70 15.71 12.71 -0.08
N ASP A 71 14.95 13.76 0.20
CA ASP A 71 15.02 14.57 1.40
C ASP A 71 13.64 15.14 1.75
N SER A 72 13.46 15.64 2.97
CA SER A 72 12.15 16.09 3.47
C SER A 72 11.62 17.38 2.79
N GLN A 73 12.46 18.10 2.03
CA GLN A 73 12.03 19.28 1.27
C GLN A 73 11.41 18.88 -0.06
N HIS A 74 11.90 17.79 -0.68
CA HIS A 74 11.54 17.40 -2.03
C HIS A 74 10.67 16.15 -2.11
N MET A 75 10.64 15.33 -1.06
CA MET A 75 9.90 14.07 -1.09
C MET A 75 9.12 13.81 0.21
N MET A 76 7.98 13.13 0.08
CA MET A 76 7.15 12.69 1.20
C MET A 76 6.62 11.28 0.98
N VAL A 77 6.52 10.51 2.06
CA VAL A 77 5.89 9.19 2.07
C VAL A 77 4.41 9.33 2.43
N ILE A 78 3.55 8.62 1.71
CA ILE A 78 2.11 8.69 1.87
C ILE A 78 1.54 7.32 2.23
N SER A 79 0.76 7.26 3.30
CA SER A 79 -0.12 6.12 3.57
C SER A 79 -1.48 6.34 2.91
N PRO A 80 -2.00 5.39 2.12
CA PRO A 80 -3.30 5.55 1.46
C PRO A 80 -4.47 5.51 2.44
N ASP A 81 -4.29 4.90 3.60
CA ASP A 81 -5.28 4.85 4.69
C ASP A 81 -4.62 4.47 6.04
N GLU A 82 -5.45 4.29 7.07
CA GLU A 82 -4.98 3.91 8.42
C GLU A 82 -4.30 2.54 8.46
N GLY A 83 -4.71 1.62 7.60
CA GLY A 83 -4.17 0.25 7.56
C GLY A 83 -2.72 0.21 7.09
N GLY A 84 -2.34 1.07 6.15
CA GLY A 84 -0.99 1.18 5.61
C GLY A 84 -0.02 2.00 6.47
N MET A 85 -0.50 2.68 7.53
CA MET A 85 0.29 3.64 8.28
C MET A 85 1.61 3.08 8.84
N GLY A 86 1.58 1.89 9.44
CA GLY A 86 2.79 1.27 10.02
C GLY A 86 3.88 1.04 8.97
N ARG A 87 3.49 0.62 7.76
CA ARG A 87 4.37 0.39 6.63
C ARG A 87 4.97 1.71 6.11
N ALA A 88 4.13 2.74 5.97
CA ALA A 88 4.57 4.07 5.53
C ALA A 88 5.51 4.73 6.55
N VAL A 89 5.22 4.61 7.86
CA VAL A 89 6.11 5.09 8.94
C VAL A 89 7.48 4.41 8.86
N TYR A 90 7.52 3.09 8.69
CA TYR A 90 8.79 2.38 8.56
C TYR A 90 9.59 2.87 7.35
N PHE A 91 8.94 3.00 6.19
CA PHE A 91 9.57 3.48 4.96
C PHE A 91 10.11 4.91 5.12
N ALA A 92 9.30 5.80 5.68
CA ALA A 92 9.68 7.19 5.94
C ALA A 92 10.88 7.29 6.89
N ASN A 93 10.87 6.52 7.98
CA ASN A 93 11.98 6.49 8.94
C ASN A 93 13.29 6.01 8.33
N VAL A 94 13.25 4.99 7.46
CA VAL A 94 14.46 4.49 6.77
C VAL A 94 15.07 5.56 5.88
N LEU A 95 14.25 6.40 5.24
CA LEU A 95 14.70 7.46 4.34
C LEU A 95 14.91 8.83 5.02
N GLY A 96 14.47 8.99 6.27
CA GLY A 96 14.50 10.29 6.95
C GLY A 96 13.51 11.30 6.37
N LEU A 97 12.37 10.82 5.86
CA LEU A 97 11.34 11.63 5.20
C LEU A 97 10.15 11.90 6.11
N ASP A 98 9.43 12.99 5.80
CA ASP A 98 8.11 13.23 6.37
C ASP A 98 7.09 12.23 5.84
N MET A 99 6.04 11.99 6.63
CA MET A 99 4.92 11.14 6.26
C MET A 99 3.60 11.91 6.30
N GLY A 100 2.74 11.60 5.32
CA GLY A 100 1.34 11.99 5.32
C GLY A 100 0.44 10.75 5.21
N MET A 101 -0.83 10.91 5.57
CA MET A 101 -1.82 9.84 5.41
C MET A 101 -3.17 10.36 4.99
N PHE A 102 -3.94 9.52 4.30
CA PHE A 102 -5.34 9.78 4.02
C PHE A 102 -6.24 9.09 5.03
N TYR A 103 -7.23 9.82 5.48
CA TYR A 103 -8.29 9.32 6.35
C TYR A 103 -9.63 9.32 5.61
N LYS A 104 -10.29 8.15 5.57
CA LYS A 104 -11.60 8.00 4.95
C LYS A 104 -12.69 8.34 5.95
N ARG A 105 -13.18 9.58 5.96
CA ARG A 105 -14.33 9.95 6.77
C ARG A 105 -15.60 9.36 6.17
N ARG A 106 -16.31 8.56 6.96
CA ARG A 106 -17.58 7.92 6.57
C ARG A 106 -18.77 8.66 7.17
N ASP A 107 -19.84 8.77 6.41
CA ASP A 107 -21.13 9.22 6.93
C ASP A 107 -21.86 8.07 7.61
N TYR A 108 -21.77 8.01 8.92
CA TYR A 108 -22.45 6.98 9.71
C TYR A 108 -23.96 7.20 9.83
N THR A 109 -24.49 8.33 9.34
CA THR A 109 -25.93 8.61 9.34
C THR A 109 -26.66 7.96 8.16
N LYS A 110 -25.92 7.51 7.14
CA LYS A 110 -26.45 6.89 5.93
C LYS A 110 -25.87 5.51 5.70
N ILE A 111 -26.72 4.61 5.20
CA ILE A 111 -26.30 3.29 4.74
C ILE A 111 -26.72 3.17 3.26
N ILE A 112 -25.76 2.99 2.36
CA ILE A 112 -25.99 2.76 0.93
C ILE A 112 -25.36 1.42 0.58
N ASN A 113 -26.16 0.49 0.05
CA ASN A 113 -25.74 -0.88 -0.29
C ASN A 113 -25.04 -1.61 0.88
N GLY A 114 -25.56 -1.44 2.11
CA GLY A 114 -25.00 -2.08 3.31
C GLY A 114 -23.71 -1.47 3.84
N ARG A 115 -23.29 -0.30 3.33
CA ARG A 115 -22.06 0.39 3.74
C ARG A 115 -22.32 1.86 4.03
N ASN A 116 -21.58 2.43 4.97
CA ASN A 116 -21.59 3.87 5.18
C ASN A 116 -20.78 4.55 4.05
N PRO A 117 -21.37 5.50 3.31
CA PRO A 117 -20.66 6.17 2.21
C PRO A 117 -19.46 6.97 2.73
N ILE A 118 -18.39 7.02 1.93
CA ILE A 118 -17.25 7.89 2.19
C ILE A 118 -17.64 9.30 1.78
N VAL A 119 -17.58 10.25 2.71
CA VAL A 119 -17.95 11.65 2.46
C VAL A 119 -16.75 12.56 2.21
N ALA A 120 -15.56 12.16 2.66
CA ALA A 120 -14.32 12.89 2.40
C ALA A 120 -13.10 11.99 2.54
N HIS A 121 -12.09 12.28 1.72
CA HIS A 121 -10.72 11.85 1.91
C HIS A 121 -9.97 13.03 2.53
N GLU A 122 -9.78 13.00 3.85
CA GLU A 122 -9.02 14.03 4.55
C GLU A 122 -7.55 13.64 4.57
N PHE A 123 -6.68 14.60 4.24
CA PHE A 123 -5.23 14.40 4.28
C PHE A 123 -4.69 14.95 5.59
N LEU A 124 -3.91 14.14 6.27
CA LEU A 124 -3.18 14.47 7.48
C LEU A 124 -1.68 14.42 7.18
N GLY A 125 -1.03 15.56 7.22
CA GLY A 125 0.40 15.67 6.90
C GLY A 125 0.78 17.12 6.59
N SER A 126 2.07 17.34 6.37
CA SER A 126 2.59 18.62 5.89
C SER A 126 2.25 18.85 4.42
N ASN A 127 2.54 20.05 3.91
CA ASN A 127 2.25 20.43 2.53
C ASN A 127 3.02 19.54 1.54
N VAL A 128 2.32 19.04 0.53
CA VAL A 128 2.87 18.20 -0.57
C VAL A 128 3.17 19.02 -1.84
N GLU A 129 2.85 20.31 -1.86
CA GLU A 129 3.02 21.17 -3.02
C GLU A 129 4.48 21.18 -3.50
N GLY A 130 4.68 20.87 -4.76
CA GLY A 130 5.99 20.80 -5.40
C GLY A 130 6.85 19.60 -5.01
N LYS A 131 6.39 18.74 -4.11
CA LYS A 131 7.13 17.55 -3.69
C LYS A 131 6.78 16.34 -4.56
N ASP A 132 7.76 15.47 -4.71
CA ASP A 132 7.52 14.10 -5.12
C ASP A 132 6.90 13.32 -3.97
N VAL A 133 5.93 12.46 -4.26
CA VAL A 133 5.28 11.67 -3.23
C VAL A 133 5.33 10.18 -3.59
N ILE A 134 5.52 9.34 -2.59
CA ILE A 134 5.45 7.89 -2.76
C ILE A 134 4.35 7.31 -1.87
N ILE A 135 3.36 6.68 -2.49
CA ILE A 135 2.28 5.98 -1.80
C ILE A 135 2.75 4.55 -1.53
N ILE A 136 2.72 4.13 -0.27
CA ILE A 136 3.17 2.79 0.16
C ILE A 136 1.97 1.98 0.65
N ASP A 137 1.78 0.80 0.06
CA ASP A 137 0.76 -0.15 0.49
C ASP A 137 1.26 -1.60 0.36
N ASP A 138 0.50 -2.59 0.86
CA ASP A 138 0.82 -4.01 0.69
C ASP A 138 0.42 -4.52 -0.70
N MET A 139 -0.71 -4.06 -1.23
CA MET A 139 -1.19 -4.55 -2.51
C MET A 139 -1.99 -3.53 -3.31
N ILE A 140 -1.92 -3.67 -4.62
CA ILE A 140 -2.88 -3.11 -5.57
C ILE A 140 -3.85 -4.22 -5.96
N SER A 141 -5.13 -4.13 -5.54
CA SER A 141 -6.21 -5.00 -6.00
C SER A 141 -6.85 -4.41 -7.27
N SER A 142 -7.97 -3.71 -7.16
CA SER A 142 -8.58 -2.99 -8.31
C SER A 142 -7.84 -1.70 -8.69
N GLY A 143 -7.06 -1.14 -7.78
CA GLY A 143 -6.31 0.10 -7.94
C GLY A 143 -7.12 1.38 -7.71
N GLU A 144 -8.44 1.30 -7.57
CA GLU A 144 -9.29 2.51 -7.44
C GLU A 144 -8.87 3.38 -6.27
N SER A 145 -8.68 2.80 -5.09
CA SER A 145 -8.26 3.57 -3.91
C SER A 145 -6.89 4.24 -4.09
N MET A 146 -5.96 3.59 -4.80
CA MET A 146 -4.64 4.13 -5.09
C MET A 146 -4.72 5.32 -6.05
N ILE A 147 -5.51 5.18 -7.12
CA ILE A 147 -5.74 6.25 -8.11
C ILE A 147 -6.46 7.44 -7.48
N ASP A 148 -7.45 7.21 -6.61
CA ASP A 148 -8.16 8.27 -5.89
C ASP A 148 -7.19 9.07 -4.99
N VAL A 149 -6.33 8.38 -4.24
CA VAL A 149 -5.30 9.00 -3.40
C VAL A 149 -4.30 9.79 -4.26
N ALA A 150 -3.82 9.21 -5.37
CA ALA A 150 -2.92 9.88 -6.30
C ALA A 150 -3.55 11.16 -6.89
N SER A 151 -4.81 11.07 -7.32
CA SER A 151 -5.57 12.21 -7.84
C SER A 151 -5.69 13.34 -6.81
N GLU A 152 -5.95 12.99 -5.56
CA GLU A 152 -6.07 13.98 -4.48
C GLU A 152 -4.72 14.64 -4.16
N LEU A 153 -3.62 13.88 -4.22
CA LEU A 153 -2.26 14.43 -4.06
C LEU A 153 -1.89 15.40 -5.20
N LYS A 154 -2.23 15.06 -6.44
CA LYS A 154 -2.04 15.97 -7.60
C LYS A 154 -2.85 17.26 -7.45
N LYS A 155 -4.11 17.20 -6.99
CA LYS A 155 -4.91 18.41 -6.68
C LYS A 155 -4.27 19.30 -5.61
N ARG A 156 -3.51 18.70 -4.70
CA ARG A 156 -2.74 19.39 -3.65
C ARG A 156 -1.38 19.89 -4.12
N GLY A 157 -1.07 19.75 -5.41
CA GLY A 157 0.14 20.27 -6.02
C GLY A 157 1.36 19.34 -5.94
N ALA A 158 1.19 18.04 -5.66
CA ALA A 158 2.30 17.10 -5.74
C ALA A 158 2.92 17.08 -7.14
N SER A 159 4.25 17.10 -7.21
CA SER A 159 5.01 17.10 -8.46
C SER A 159 4.89 15.76 -9.18
N ARG A 160 5.49 14.71 -8.65
CA ARG A 160 5.37 13.35 -9.15
C ARG A 160 4.73 12.44 -8.11
N VAL A 161 3.94 11.47 -8.56
CA VAL A 161 3.29 10.48 -7.70
C VAL A 161 3.78 9.08 -8.07
N PHE A 162 4.51 8.48 -7.16
CA PHE A 162 4.97 7.10 -7.21
C PHE A 162 4.07 6.24 -6.34
N CYS A 163 3.83 4.99 -6.75
CA CYS A 163 3.12 3.99 -5.96
C CYS A 163 4.03 2.78 -5.78
N ALA A 164 4.20 2.29 -4.57
CA ALA A 164 4.97 1.08 -4.30
C ALA A 164 4.16 0.11 -3.46
N THR A 165 3.95 -1.09 -3.97
CA THR A 165 3.21 -2.15 -3.29
C THR A 165 3.89 -3.50 -3.46
N THR A 166 3.83 -4.32 -2.43
CA THR A 166 4.42 -5.67 -2.49
C THR A 166 3.72 -6.54 -3.53
N PHE A 167 2.38 -6.47 -3.62
CA PHE A 167 1.62 -7.31 -4.53
C PHE A 167 0.79 -6.48 -5.52
N GLY A 168 1.15 -6.54 -6.80
CA GLY A 168 0.38 -5.93 -7.90
C GLY A 168 -0.60 -6.95 -8.50
N LEU A 169 -1.83 -7.05 -7.96
CA LEU A 169 -2.82 -8.00 -8.45
C LEU A 169 -3.57 -7.51 -9.68
N PHE A 170 -3.81 -6.21 -9.81
CA PHE A 170 -4.48 -5.57 -10.94
C PHE A 170 -5.78 -6.29 -11.38
N THR A 171 -6.64 -6.63 -10.42
CA THR A 171 -7.81 -7.51 -10.63
C THR A 171 -8.81 -7.00 -11.65
N ASN A 172 -8.82 -5.69 -11.94
CA ASN A 172 -9.70 -5.05 -12.93
C ASN A 172 -8.96 -4.66 -14.22
N GLY A 173 -7.76 -5.24 -14.45
CA GLY A 173 -6.90 -4.91 -15.59
C GLY A 173 -6.19 -3.56 -15.45
N PHE A 174 -5.64 -3.06 -16.55
CA PHE A 174 -4.69 -1.94 -16.54
C PHE A 174 -5.28 -0.62 -17.04
N LYS A 175 -6.46 -0.64 -17.67
CA LYS A 175 -7.05 0.52 -18.32
C LYS A 175 -7.10 1.79 -17.46
N LYS A 176 -7.53 1.66 -16.20
CA LYS A 176 -7.61 2.80 -15.27
C LYS A 176 -6.23 3.38 -14.93
N PHE A 177 -5.21 2.54 -14.91
CA PHE A 177 -3.82 2.97 -14.69
C PHE A 177 -3.24 3.64 -15.93
N ASP A 178 -3.55 3.13 -17.15
CA ASP A 178 -3.20 3.78 -18.39
C ASP A 178 -3.79 5.20 -18.45
N GLU A 179 -5.09 5.35 -18.18
CA GLU A 179 -5.77 6.63 -18.10
C GLU A 179 -5.18 7.56 -17.02
N ALA A 180 -4.83 7.02 -15.84
CA ALA A 180 -4.23 7.78 -14.76
C ALA A 180 -2.83 8.30 -15.13
N TYR A 181 -2.04 7.50 -15.82
CA TYR A 181 -0.73 7.88 -16.32
C TYR A 181 -0.84 8.95 -17.43
N GLU A 182 -1.70 8.74 -18.44
CA GLU A 182 -1.92 9.68 -19.52
C GLU A 182 -2.40 11.05 -19.05
N ASN A 183 -3.20 11.07 -17.96
CA ASN A 183 -3.66 12.30 -17.31
C ASN A 183 -2.66 12.90 -16.30
N GLY A 184 -1.46 12.32 -16.17
CA GLY A 184 -0.44 12.80 -15.24
C GLY A 184 -0.80 12.66 -13.76
N VAL A 185 -1.70 11.72 -13.42
CA VAL A 185 -2.11 11.44 -12.03
C VAL A 185 -1.10 10.53 -11.34
N ILE A 186 -0.54 9.56 -12.05
CA ILE A 186 0.47 8.63 -11.56
C ILE A 186 1.67 8.69 -12.51
N ASP A 187 2.86 8.76 -11.95
CA ASP A 187 4.10 8.78 -12.74
C ASP A 187 4.74 7.38 -12.83
N LYS A 188 4.71 6.59 -11.75
CA LYS A 188 5.30 5.25 -11.74
C LYS A 188 4.65 4.36 -10.68
N ILE A 189 4.50 3.08 -11.03
CA ILE A 189 4.06 2.03 -10.09
C ILE A 189 5.16 0.98 -9.97
N LEU A 190 5.52 0.68 -8.74
CA LEU A 190 6.51 -0.32 -8.37
C LEU A 190 5.81 -1.47 -7.69
N THR A 191 6.02 -2.68 -8.17
CA THR A 191 5.61 -3.90 -7.46
C THR A 191 6.76 -4.89 -7.42
N THR A 192 6.62 -5.93 -6.62
CA THR A 192 7.57 -7.03 -6.63
C THR A 192 7.20 -8.09 -7.67
N ASN A 193 8.11 -8.99 -7.95
CA ASN A 193 7.88 -10.18 -8.78
C ASN A 193 7.46 -11.42 -7.95
N LEU A 194 6.93 -11.22 -6.75
CA LEU A 194 6.45 -12.31 -5.89
C LEU A 194 5.21 -13.02 -6.45
N ILE A 195 4.49 -12.35 -7.34
CA ILE A 195 3.41 -12.95 -8.12
C ILE A 195 3.72 -12.77 -9.62
N TYR A 196 3.15 -13.64 -10.44
CA TYR A 196 3.31 -13.55 -11.88
C TYR A 196 2.81 -12.20 -12.41
N GLN A 197 3.63 -11.55 -13.23
CA GLN A 197 3.30 -10.33 -13.93
C GLN A 197 3.27 -10.61 -15.45
N PRO A 198 2.16 -10.32 -16.15
CA PRO A 198 2.07 -10.56 -17.58
C PRO A 198 2.95 -9.58 -18.37
N GLU A 199 3.41 -10.00 -19.54
CA GLU A 199 4.24 -9.16 -20.44
C GLU A 199 3.58 -7.82 -20.80
N GLU A 200 2.25 -7.82 -20.92
CA GLU A 200 1.48 -6.60 -21.12
C GLU A 200 1.76 -5.56 -20.03
N LEU A 201 1.80 -5.98 -18.75
CA LEU A 201 2.09 -5.08 -17.64
C LEU A 201 3.54 -4.61 -17.67
N LEU A 202 4.49 -5.52 -17.92
CA LEU A 202 5.93 -5.20 -17.99
C LEU A 202 6.28 -4.20 -19.09
N SER A 203 5.44 -4.08 -20.13
CA SER A 203 5.61 -3.14 -21.21
C SER A 203 5.00 -1.75 -20.96
N LYS A 204 4.27 -1.57 -19.86
CA LYS A 204 3.60 -0.30 -19.55
C LYS A 204 4.62 0.78 -19.16
N PRO A 205 4.50 2.01 -19.66
CA PRO A 205 5.45 3.10 -19.36
C PRO A 205 5.42 3.53 -17.89
N TRP A 206 4.33 3.26 -17.21
CA TRP A 206 4.12 3.58 -15.79
C TRP A 206 4.51 2.44 -14.82
N TYR A 207 4.96 1.31 -15.35
CA TYR A 207 5.33 0.15 -14.52
C TYR A 207 6.83 -0.09 -14.45
#